data_67cff8713530c9638c1b639365eb9fbd
#
_entry.id   67cff8713530c9638c1b639365eb9fbd
#
_cell.length_a   1.000
_cell.length_b   1.000
_cell.length_c   1.000
_cell.angle_alpha   90.00
_cell.angle_beta   90.00
_cell.angle_gamma   90.00
#
_symmetry.space_group_name_H-M   'P 1'
#
loop_
_entity.id
_entity.type
_entity.pdbx_description
1 polymer ?
#
loop_
_entity_poly.entity_id
_entity_poly.type
_entity_poly.pdbx_seq_one_letter_code
_entity_poly.pdbx_strand_id
1 'polypeptide(L)'
;NEYVFIENQDKEIIDKYIYKDKHLTQLVYPCFNSKQFGKIKPKDAYQWAAMDSMMRNKLTLLRGPAGSGKSYLALGYLFDQLEKGKIDKIIIFCNPVATKDACKFGFLPGTAEEKILGSQIGSFLISKIGARNQVERLIEDEQLILLPVADCRGYDTTGMRAGIYMTEAQNTTVDMMKLMLQRIGEDSVCIMEGDDCAQVDMSAYSGANNGIRRLSEVFRGDSDYGEITLQKCYRSHIAELAEKM
;
A
#
# COMPACT_ATOMS: atom_id res chain seq x y z
N ASN A 1 -2.25 -4.35 -18.68
CA ASN A 1 -3.45 -3.65 -18.18
C ASN A 1 -3.17 -2.16 -18.12
N GLU A 2 -3.96 -1.35 -18.83
CA GLU A 2 -3.80 0.11 -18.87
C GLU A 2 -5.13 0.77 -18.52
N TYR A 3 -5.09 1.80 -17.66
CA TYR A 3 -6.26 2.62 -17.37
C TYR A 3 -6.35 3.77 -18.37
N VAL A 4 -7.52 3.95 -18.95
CA VAL A 4 -7.81 4.98 -19.95
C VAL A 4 -8.87 5.91 -19.37
N PHE A 5 -8.53 7.19 -19.30
CA PHE A 5 -9.43 8.25 -18.86
C PHE A 5 -9.82 9.12 -20.04
N ILE A 6 -11.12 9.38 -20.20
CA ILE A 6 -11.64 10.29 -21.20
C ILE A 6 -11.93 11.62 -20.52
N GLU A 7 -11.32 12.68 -21.02
CA GLU A 7 -11.48 14.04 -20.51
C GLU A 7 -12.38 14.88 -21.43
N ASN A 8 -13.15 15.78 -20.84
CA ASN A 8 -13.87 16.81 -21.58
C ASN A 8 -12.93 18.00 -21.92
N GLN A 9 -13.47 19.02 -22.58
CA GLN A 9 -12.69 20.23 -22.95
C GLN A 9 -12.15 20.99 -21.75
N ASP A 10 -12.77 20.87 -20.59
CA ASP A 10 -12.38 21.48 -19.32
C ASP A 10 -11.37 20.63 -18.53
N LYS A 11 -10.84 19.55 -19.14
CA LYS A 11 -9.93 18.57 -18.54
C LYS A 11 -10.54 17.79 -17.35
N GLU A 12 -11.85 17.70 -17.29
CA GLU A 12 -12.52 16.86 -16.32
C GLU A 12 -12.66 15.42 -16.88
N ILE A 13 -12.30 14.43 -16.05
CA ILE A 13 -12.43 13.02 -16.43
C ILE A 13 -13.90 12.63 -16.36
N ILE A 14 -14.50 12.38 -17.52
CA ILE A 14 -15.91 12.02 -17.69
C ILE A 14 -16.14 10.52 -17.71
N ASP A 15 -15.19 9.75 -18.29
CA ASP A 15 -15.28 8.31 -18.40
C ASP A 15 -13.96 7.60 -18.03
N LYS A 16 -14.06 6.36 -17.57
CA LYS A 16 -12.95 5.56 -17.08
C LYS A 16 -13.05 4.12 -17.57
N TYR A 17 -11.99 3.64 -18.19
CA TYR A 17 -11.91 2.31 -18.75
C TYR A 17 -10.62 1.61 -18.33
N ILE A 18 -10.62 0.28 -18.38
CA ILE A 18 -9.43 -0.54 -18.40
C ILE A 18 -9.27 -1.15 -19.79
N TYR A 19 -8.06 -1.04 -20.34
CA TYR A 19 -7.66 -1.76 -21.54
C TYR A 19 -6.94 -3.03 -21.14
N LYS A 20 -7.55 -4.17 -21.40
CA LYS A 20 -7.03 -5.50 -21.11
C LYS A 20 -7.42 -6.45 -22.24
N ASP A 21 -6.52 -7.32 -22.67
CA ASP A 21 -6.76 -8.36 -23.68
C ASP A 21 -7.36 -7.81 -24.98
N LYS A 22 -6.88 -6.65 -25.42
CA LYS A 22 -7.34 -5.91 -26.63
C LYS A 22 -8.77 -5.37 -26.51
N HIS A 23 -9.36 -5.34 -25.34
CA HIS A 23 -10.71 -4.80 -25.10
C HIS A 23 -10.68 -3.63 -24.11
N LEU A 24 -11.50 -2.63 -24.40
CA LEU A 24 -11.82 -1.55 -23.45
C LEU A 24 -13.07 -1.95 -22.66
N THR A 25 -12.95 -1.99 -21.34
CA THR A 25 -14.07 -2.26 -20.43
C THR A 25 -14.25 -1.07 -19.50
N GLN A 26 -15.47 -0.54 -19.42
CA GLN A 26 -15.79 0.55 -18.51
C GLN A 26 -15.60 0.12 -17.05
N LEU A 27 -14.98 0.96 -16.24
CA LEU A 27 -14.77 0.67 -14.84
C LEU A 27 -16.07 0.78 -14.04
N VAL A 28 -16.36 -0.26 -13.28
CA VAL A 28 -17.47 -0.26 -12.32
C VAL A 28 -17.07 0.57 -11.10
N TYR A 29 -18.03 1.31 -10.52
CA TYR A 29 -17.78 2.13 -9.34
C TYR A 29 -17.37 1.26 -8.14
N PRO A 30 -16.11 1.31 -7.69
CA PRO A 30 -15.66 0.48 -6.60
C PRO A 30 -16.11 1.06 -5.26
N CYS A 31 -16.42 0.19 -4.31
CA CYS A 31 -16.74 0.57 -2.95
C CYS A 31 -16.28 -0.52 -2.00
N PHE A 32 -15.43 -0.17 -1.04
CA PHE A 32 -15.07 -1.04 0.08
C PHE A 32 -15.94 -0.68 1.28
N ASN A 33 -16.28 -1.65 2.09
CA ASN A 33 -17.09 -1.43 3.29
C ASN A 33 -16.58 -2.30 4.43
N SER A 34 -15.78 -1.71 5.29
CA SER A 34 -15.17 -2.33 6.45
C SER A 34 -15.78 -1.76 7.72
N LYS A 35 -15.93 -2.57 8.75
CA LYS A 35 -16.35 -2.11 10.09
C LYS A 35 -15.36 -1.12 10.67
N GLN A 36 -14.06 -1.30 10.37
CA GLN A 36 -12.98 -0.50 10.91
C GLN A 36 -12.79 0.82 10.14
N PHE A 37 -12.88 0.77 8.81
CA PHE A 37 -12.62 1.91 7.93
C PHE A 37 -13.90 2.60 7.42
N GLY A 38 -15.06 2.02 7.68
CA GLY A 38 -16.34 2.48 7.14
C GLY A 38 -16.44 2.28 5.63
N LYS A 39 -17.32 3.05 5.00
CA LYS A 39 -17.55 2.99 3.55
C LYS A 39 -16.54 3.86 2.81
N ILE A 40 -15.68 3.23 2.03
CA ILE A 40 -14.64 3.88 1.24
C ILE A 40 -15.08 3.97 -0.22
N LYS A 41 -15.08 5.21 -0.72
CA LYS A 41 -15.38 5.55 -2.11
C LYS A 41 -14.21 6.33 -2.70
N PRO A 42 -13.93 6.19 -4.01
CA PRO A 42 -12.90 6.99 -4.65
C PRO A 42 -13.31 8.47 -4.69
N LYS A 43 -12.35 9.37 -4.43
CA LYS A 43 -12.54 10.82 -4.52
C LYS A 43 -12.21 11.38 -5.90
N ASP A 44 -11.45 10.63 -6.69
CA ASP A 44 -11.05 10.98 -8.05
C ASP A 44 -10.87 9.73 -8.91
N ALA A 45 -10.56 9.92 -10.19
CA ALA A 45 -10.39 8.85 -11.16
C ALA A 45 -9.17 7.97 -10.85
N TYR A 46 -8.08 8.53 -10.31
CA TYR A 46 -6.88 7.78 -9.97
C TYR A 46 -7.11 6.89 -8.75
N GLN A 47 -7.81 7.39 -7.73
CA GLN A 47 -8.27 6.55 -6.61
C GLN A 47 -9.24 5.44 -7.09
N TRP A 48 -10.08 5.74 -8.08
CA TRP A 48 -10.96 4.74 -8.69
C TRP A 48 -10.14 3.63 -9.36
N ALA A 49 -9.16 4.00 -10.20
CA ALA A 49 -8.26 3.02 -10.82
C ALA A 49 -7.46 2.22 -9.79
N ALA A 50 -7.00 2.86 -8.71
CA ALA A 50 -6.30 2.20 -7.62
C ALA A 50 -7.18 1.14 -6.93
N MET A 51 -8.42 1.49 -6.62
CA MET A 51 -9.38 0.56 -6.02
C MET A 51 -9.72 -0.61 -6.95
N ASP A 52 -9.91 -0.35 -8.25
CA ASP A 52 -10.12 -1.40 -9.25
C ASP A 52 -8.91 -2.31 -9.39
N SER A 53 -7.69 -1.73 -9.40
CA SER A 53 -6.44 -2.49 -9.46
C SER A 53 -6.28 -3.46 -8.28
N MET A 54 -6.54 -3.02 -7.06
CA MET A 54 -6.50 -3.88 -5.88
C MET A 54 -7.50 -5.03 -5.93
N MET A 55 -8.65 -4.85 -6.60
CA MET A 55 -9.64 -5.92 -6.75
C MET A 55 -9.27 -6.95 -7.83
N ARG A 56 -8.47 -6.56 -8.84
CA ARG A 56 -8.17 -7.39 -10.01
C ARG A 56 -6.82 -8.07 -9.96
N ASN A 57 -5.84 -7.43 -9.35
CA ASN A 57 -4.44 -7.88 -9.41
C ASN A 57 -4.01 -8.51 -8.09
N LYS A 58 -3.09 -9.46 -8.16
CA LYS A 58 -2.45 -10.05 -6.98
C LYS A 58 -1.45 -9.11 -6.35
N LEU A 59 -0.79 -8.27 -7.17
CA LEU A 59 0.18 -7.28 -6.72
C LEU A 59 -0.23 -5.90 -7.24
N THR A 60 -0.49 -4.96 -6.33
CA THR A 60 -0.77 -3.56 -6.68
C THR A 60 0.25 -2.63 -6.03
N LEU A 61 0.90 -1.80 -6.83
CA LEU A 61 1.76 -0.71 -6.38
C LEU A 61 1.00 0.62 -6.44
N LEU A 62 0.84 1.26 -5.29
CA LEU A 62 0.28 2.60 -5.16
C LEU A 62 1.41 3.61 -4.98
N ARG A 63 1.58 4.49 -5.96
CA ARG A 63 2.55 5.59 -5.92
C ARG A 63 1.83 6.93 -5.70
N GLY A 64 2.58 7.93 -5.34
CA GLY A 64 2.08 9.30 -5.24
C GLY A 64 2.44 10.01 -3.94
N PRO A 65 2.14 11.32 -3.84
CA PRO A 65 2.58 12.17 -2.75
C PRO A 65 1.96 11.78 -1.40
N ALA A 66 2.54 12.33 -0.33
CA ALA A 66 2.00 12.19 1.01
C ALA A 66 0.57 12.76 1.08
N GLY A 67 -0.34 12.06 1.78
CA GLY A 67 -1.73 12.53 1.91
C GLY A 67 -2.62 12.26 0.70
N SER A 68 -2.17 11.54 -0.33
CA SER A 68 -2.99 11.12 -1.48
C SER A 68 -3.98 9.99 -1.16
N GLY A 69 -3.86 9.35 0.01
CA GLY A 69 -4.77 8.32 0.48
C GLY A 69 -4.31 6.89 0.24
N LYS A 70 -3.04 6.66 -0.14
CA LYS A 70 -2.47 5.31 -0.40
C LYS A 70 -2.78 4.31 0.73
N SER A 71 -2.30 4.59 1.93
CA SER A 71 -2.49 3.72 3.11
C SER A 71 -3.96 3.53 3.47
N TYR A 72 -4.77 4.58 3.32
CA TYR A 72 -6.20 4.51 3.61
C TYR A 72 -6.94 3.57 2.66
N LEU A 73 -6.65 3.65 1.36
CA LEU A 73 -7.24 2.77 0.35
C LEU A 73 -6.75 1.33 0.52
N ALA A 74 -5.43 1.14 0.70
CA ALA A 74 -4.82 -0.18 0.84
C ALA A 74 -5.35 -0.93 2.06
N LEU A 75 -5.26 -0.35 3.25
CA LEU A 75 -5.73 -0.98 4.47
C LEU A 75 -7.25 -1.13 4.49
N GLY A 76 -7.99 -0.15 4.00
CA GLY A 76 -9.43 -0.26 3.88
C GLY A 76 -9.88 -1.40 2.98
N TYR A 77 -9.18 -1.66 1.87
CA TYR A 77 -9.41 -2.84 1.05
C TYR A 77 -9.09 -4.14 1.80
N LEU A 78 -7.94 -4.23 2.43
CA LEU A 78 -7.53 -5.45 3.13
C LEU A 78 -8.46 -5.79 4.30
N PHE A 79 -8.89 -4.80 5.07
CA PHE A 79 -9.89 -5.01 6.12
C PHE A 79 -11.27 -5.42 5.57
N ASP A 80 -11.70 -4.85 4.45
CA ASP A 80 -12.90 -5.29 3.75
C ASP A 80 -12.79 -6.76 3.30
N GLN A 81 -11.62 -7.19 2.79
CA GLN A 81 -11.40 -8.59 2.39
C GLN A 81 -11.31 -9.54 3.60
N LEU A 82 -10.68 -9.13 4.69
CA LEU A 82 -10.61 -9.89 5.95
C LEU A 82 -12.01 -10.12 6.53
N GLU A 83 -12.80 -9.07 6.63
CA GLU A 83 -14.17 -9.12 7.18
C GLU A 83 -15.13 -9.94 6.30
N LYS A 84 -14.88 -10.02 4.99
CA LYS A 84 -15.60 -10.89 4.04
C LYS A 84 -15.10 -12.33 4.02
N GLY A 85 -14.06 -12.67 4.80
CA GLY A 85 -13.46 -14.00 4.84
C GLY A 85 -12.76 -14.39 3.54
N LYS A 86 -12.37 -13.42 2.69
CA LYS A 86 -11.62 -13.67 1.46
C LYS A 86 -10.13 -13.82 1.72
N ILE A 87 -9.63 -13.19 2.77
CA ILE A 87 -8.31 -13.42 3.36
C ILE A 87 -8.49 -13.78 4.84
N ASP A 88 -7.53 -14.52 5.39
CA ASP A 88 -7.57 -14.97 6.77
C ASP A 88 -6.82 -14.05 7.71
N LYS A 89 -5.82 -13.32 7.19
CA LYS A 89 -4.98 -12.41 7.95
C LYS A 89 -4.42 -11.27 7.11
N ILE A 90 -4.07 -10.18 7.77
CA ILE A 90 -3.35 -9.05 7.20
C ILE A 90 -1.93 -9.06 7.76
N ILE A 91 -0.93 -9.00 6.87
CA ILE A 91 0.49 -8.92 7.23
C ILE A 91 1.01 -7.57 6.77
N ILE A 92 1.49 -6.75 7.72
CA ILE A 92 2.05 -5.44 7.42
C ILE A 92 3.56 -5.51 7.56
N PHE A 93 4.26 -5.35 6.43
CA PHE A 93 5.70 -5.14 6.43
C PHE A 93 6.00 -3.65 6.62
N CYS A 94 6.62 -3.35 7.76
CA CYS A 94 7.05 -2.00 8.10
C CYS A 94 8.54 -1.85 7.82
N ASN A 95 8.90 -0.80 7.10
CA ASN A 95 10.29 -0.40 7.02
C ASN A 95 10.54 0.72 8.05
N PRO A 96 11.09 0.44 9.23
CA PRO A 96 11.39 1.46 10.22
C PRO A 96 12.63 2.25 9.81
N VAL A 97 12.57 2.96 8.68
CA VAL A 97 13.64 3.87 8.29
C VAL A 97 13.57 5.09 9.18
N ALA A 98 14.60 5.31 9.96
CA ALA A 98 14.80 6.60 10.59
C ALA A 98 14.99 7.64 9.48
N THR A 99 14.19 8.71 9.47
CA THR A 99 14.48 9.90 8.67
C THR A 99 15.91 10.35 8.94
N LYS A 100 16.59 10.94 7.96
CA LYS A 100 18.03 11.26 7.96
C LYS A 100 18.61 11.79 9.28
N ASP A 101 17.78 12.41 10.11
CA ASP A 101 18.15 13.08 11.34
C ASP A 101 17.43 12.55 12.60
N ALA A 102 16.68 11.44 12.51
CA ALA A 102 15.97 10.87 13.65
C ALA A 102 16.79 9.77 14.36
N CYS A 103 16.72 9.74 15.69
CA CYS A 103 17.33 8.69 16.50
C CYS A 103 16.91 7.30 16.05
N LYS A 104 17.88 6.40 15.85
CA LYS A 104 17.63 5.01 15.48
C LYS A 104 16.72 4.33 16.52
N PHE A 105 15.61 3.78 16.08
CA PHE A 105 14.64 3.02 16.90
C PHE A 105 15.26 1.84 17.67
N GLY A 106 16.51 1.46 17.39
CA GLY A 106 17.21 0.34 18.02
C GLY A 106 17.39 0.42 19.54
N PHE A 107 17.15 1.59 20.14
CA PHE A 107 17.34 1.82 21.59
C PHE A 107 16.03 1.91 22.39
N LEU A 108 14.85 1.80 21.76
CA LEU A 108 13.61 1.78 22.51
C LEU A 108 13.38 0.37 23.10
N PRO A 109 13.06 0.27 24.41
CA PRO A 109 12.69 -1.00 25.04
C PRO A 109 11.36 -1.50 24.46
N GLY A 110 11.16 -2.82 24.45
CA GLY A 110 9.92 -3.46 24.01
C GLY A 110 10.11 -4.45 22.87
N THR A 111 9.07 -5.24 22.60
CA THR A 111 9.01 -6.20 21.50
C THR A 111 9.00 -5.47 20.14
N ALA A 112 9.25 -6.19 19.05
CA ALA A 112 9.15 -5.65 17.69
C ALA A 112 7.74 -5.09 17.43
N GLU A 113 6.70 -5.79 17.85
CA GLU A 113 5.30 -5.39 17.73
C GLU A 113 4.98 -4.11 18.50
N GLU A 114 5.44 -3.98 19.75
CA GLU A 114 5.26 -2.75 20.55
C GLU A 114 5.93 -1.55 19.90
N LYS A 115 7.11 -1.74 19.31
CA LYS A 115 7.83 -0.70 18.58
C LYS A 115 7.07 -0.28 17.30
N ILE A 116 6.51 -1.25 16.58
CA ILE A 116 5.72 -0.97 15.37
C ILE A 116 4.40 -0.32 15.75
N LEU A 117 3.71 -0.74 16.81
CA LEU A 117 2.52 -0.08 17.31
C LEU A 117 2.76 1.37 17.76
N GLY A 118 3.95 1.67 18.26
CA GLY A 118 4.39 3.03 18.55
C GLY A 118 4.82 3.86 17.34
N SER A 119 4.90 3.25 16.15
CA SER A 119 5.30 3.91 14.92
C SER A 119 4.14 4.64 14.24
N GLN A 120 4.44 5.29 13.09
CA GLN A 120 3.45 5.98 12.28
C GLN A 120 2.32 5.05 11.81
N ILE A 121 2.65 3.82 11.39
CA ILE A 121 1.65 2.84 10.94
C ILE A 121 0.78 2.36 12.11
N GLY A 122 1.35 2.12 13.28
CA GLY A 122 0.61 1.78 14.48
C GLY A 122 -0.37 2.88 14.89
N SER A 123 0.11 4.13 14.91
CA SER A 123 -0.74 5.30 15.19
C SER A 123 -1.86 5.44 14.16
N PHE A 124 -1.59 5.20 12.88
CA PHE A 124 -2.60 5.22 11.83
C PHE A 124 -3.66 4.13 12.05
N LEU A 125 -3.25 2.87 12.33
CA LEU A 125 -4.15 1.76 12.63
C LEU A 125 -5.05 2.08 13.82
N ILE A 126 -4.48 2.55 14.94
CA ILE A 126 -5.22 2.92 16.14
C ILE A 126 -6.25 4.02 15.83
N SER A 127 -5.87 5.03 15.04
CA SER A 127 -6.77 6.12 14.65
C SER A 127 -7.96 5.67 13.80
N LYS A 128 -7.81 4.60 13.02
CA LYS A 128 -8.85 4.08 12.13
C LYS A 128 -9.70 2.99 12.79
N ILE A 129 -9.08 2.13 13.56
CA ILE A 129 -9.75 1.06 14.32
C ILE A 129 -10.44 1.62 15.56
N GLY A 130 -10.02 2.80 16.03
CA GLY A 130 -10.69 3.56 17.09
C GLY A 130 -10.12 3.34 18.49
N ALA A 131 -9.42 2.23 18.76
CA ALA A 131 -8.80 1.98 20.05
C ALA A 131 -7.58 1.03 19.93
N ARG A 132 -6.56 1.28 20.75
CA ARG A 132 -5.34 0.48 20.80
C ARG A 132 -5.63 -0.99 21.15
N ASN A 133 -6.50 -1.23 22.13
CA ASN A 133 -6.88 -2.58 22.56
C ASN A 133 -7.58 -3.39 21.45
N GLN A 134 -8.24 -2.74 20.50
CA GLN A 134 -8.82 -3.44 19.35
C GLN A 134 -7.74 -3.89 18.34
N VAL A 135 -6.70 -3.08 18.15
CA VAL A 135 -5.54 -3.47 17.33
C VAL A 135 -4.78 -4.62 17.99
N GLU A 136 -4.57 -4.55 19.31
CA GLU A 136 -3.91 -5.61 20.09
C GLU A 136 -4.69 -6.94 20.00
N ARG A 137 -6.02 -6.91 20.07
CA ARG A 137 -6.84 -8.12 19.86
C ARG A 137 -6.68 -8.73 18.47
N LEU A 138 -6.65 -7.91 17.41
CA LEU A 138 -6.41 -8.41 16.06
C LEU A 138 -5.04 -9.09 15.94
N ILE A 139 -4.04 -8.62 16.70
CA ILE A 139 -2.71 -9.24 16.75
C ILE A 139 -2.77 -10.55 17.56
N GLU A 140 -3.41 -10.57 18.72
CA GLU A 140 -3.61 -11.76 19.57
C GLU A 140 -4.37 -12.86 18.82
N ASP A 141 -5.38 -12.49 18.02
CA ASP A 141 -6.17 -13.40 17.18
C ASP A 141 -5.45 -13.82 15.88
N GLU A 142 -4.19 -13.39 15.69
CA GLU A 142 -3.37 -13.61 14.48
C GLU A 142 -4.02 -13.11 13.17
N GLN A 143 -5.00 -12.24 13.27
CA GLN A 143 -5.63 -11.59 12.11
C GLN A 143 -4.84 -10.40 11.58
N LEU A 144 -3.98 -9.81 12.41
CA LEU A 144 -3.07 -8.74 12.06
C LEU A 144 -1.66 -9.07 12.54
N ILE A 145 -0.72 -9.11 11.62
CA ILE A 145 0.68 -9.39 11.90
C ILE A 145 1.51 -8.18 11.48
N LEU A 146 2.32 -7.66 12.41
CA LEU A 146 3.19 -6.51 12.17
C LEU A 146 4.64 -6.99 12.17
N LEU A 147 5.31 -6.87 11.03
CA LEU A 147 6.68 -7.36 10.86
C LEU A 147 7.61 -6.27 10.33
N PRO A 148 8.82 -6.11 10.90
CA PRO A 148 9.88 -5.36 10.24
C PRO A 148 10.26 -6.04 8.92
N VAL A 149 10.59 -5.26 7.88
CA VAL A 149 11.08 -5.81 6.61
C VAL A 149 12.30 -6.72 6.80
N ALA A 150 13.15 -6.43 7.81
CA ALA A 150 14.30 -7.26 8.14
C ALA A 150 13.94 -8.71 8.53
N ASP A 151 12.76 -8.92 9.10
CA ASP A 151 12.29 -10.22 9.60
C ASP A 151 11.49 -11.01 8.54
N CYS A 152 11.30 -10.45 7.34
CA CYS A 152 10.56 -11.12 6.25
C CYS A 152 11.18 -12.46 5.80
N ARG A 153 12.48 -12.67 6.07
CA ARG A 153 13.18 -13.93 5.69
C ARG A 153 12.60 -15.18 6.35
N GLY A 154 12.08 -15.05 7.57
CA GLY A 154 11.47 -16.16 8.31
C GLY A 154 10.00 -16.38 8.00
N TYR A 155 9.41 -15.57 7.12
CA TYR A 155 7.99 -15.61 6.84
C TYR A 155 7.70 -16.11 5.43
N ASP A 156 6.71 -16.99 5.28
CA ASP A 156 6.27 -17.54 4.00
C ASP A 156 4.74 -17.63 4.02
N THR A 157 4.09 -17.10 3.02
CA THR A 157 2.62 -17.12 2.89
C THR A 157 2.11 -18.22 1.95
N THR A 158 2.94 -19.20 1.59
CA THR A 158 2.53 -20.34 0.77
C THR A 158 1.39 -21.10 1.45
N GLY A 159 0.28 -21.31 0.72
CA GLY A 159 -0.92 -21.96 1.25
C GLY A 159 -1.76 -21.08 2.20
N MET A 160 -1.42 -19.81 2.36
CA MET A 160 -2.19 -18.84 3.14
C MET A 160 -2.99 -17.93 2.24
N ARG A 161 -4.21 -17.59 2.61
CA ARG A 161 -4.97 -16.49 2.03
C ARG A 161 -4.66 -15.21 2.79
N ALA A 162 -3.50 -14.62 2.54
CA ALA A 162 -3.02 -13.45 3.26
C ALA A 162 -3.18 -12.16 2.44
N GLY A 163 -3.55 -11.07 3.11
CA GLY A 163 -3.44 -9.72 2.58
C GLY A 163 -2.15 -9.07 3.06
N ILE A 164 -1.21 -8.86 2.16
CA ILE A 164 0.09 -8.30 2.48
C ILE A 164 0.07 -6.81 2.17
N TYR A 165 0.50 -6.00 3.13
CA TYR A 165 0.66 -4.57 2.95
C TYR A 165 2.09 -4.16 3.27
N MET A 166 2.71 -3.46 2.31
CA MET A 166 4.03 -2.90 2.48
C MET A 166 3.96 -1.37 2.41
N THR A 167 4.28 -0.75 3.54
CA THR A 167 4.37 0.71 3.64
C THR A 167 5.79 1.20 3.36
N GLU A 168 5.91 2.43 2.85
CA GLU A 168 7.19 3.11 2.57
C GLU A 168 8.14 2.27 1.70
N ALA A 169 7.60 1.61 0.69
CA ALA A 169 8.34 0.67 -0.18
C ALA A 169 9.47 1.35 -0.98
N GLN A 170 9.45 2.69 -1.15
CA GLN A 170 10.55 3.44 -1.75
C GLN A 170 11.85 3.33 -0.96
N ASN A 171 11.75 3.02 0.32
CA ASN A 171 12.91 2.83 1.21
C ASN A 171 13.40 1.37 1.23
N THR A 172 13.38 0.71 0.08
CA THR A 172 13.91 -0.64 -0.08
C THR A 172 14.92 -0.72 -1.22
N THR A 173 15.91 -1.58 -1.03
CA THR A 173 16.81 -1.98 -2.11
C THR A 173 16.14 -3.02 -3.02
N VAL A 174 16.72 -3.25 -4.20
CA VAL A 174 16.28 -4.31 -5.11
C VAL A 174 16.29 -5.69 -4.43
N ASP A 175 17.33 -5.99 -3.64
CA ASP A 175 17.44 -7.28 -2.95
C ASP A 175 16.37 -7.44 -1.85
N MET A 176 16.07 -6.38 -1.10
CA MET A 176 14.98 -6.40 -0.11
C MET A 176 13.63 -6.61 -0.79
N MET A 177 13.36 -5.88 -1.87
CA MET A 177 12.12 -6.02 -2.65
C MET A 177 11.98 -7.44 -3.19
N LYS A 178 13.03 -7.99 -3.81
CA LYS A 178 13.05 -9.37 -4.31
C LYS A 178 12.77 -10.38 -3.20
N LEU A 179 13.43 -10.22 -2.05
CA LEU A 179 13.25 -11.10 -0.90
C LEU A 179 11.79 -11.13 -0.44
N MET A 180 11.14 -9.97 -0.37
CA MET A 180 9.74 -9.87 0.07
C MET A 180 8.78 -10.48 -0.94
N LEU A 181 8.97 -10.19 -2.24
CA LEU A 181 8.12 -10.75 -3.30
C LEU A 181 8.17 -12.28 -3.34
N GLN A 182 9.34 -12.88 -3.02
CA GLN A 182 9.51 -14.33 -2.95
C GLN A 182 8.75 -14.99 -1.77
N ARG A 183 8.16 -14.22 -0.87
CA ARG A 183 7.36 -14.70 0.28
C ARG A 183 5.85 -14.66 0.04
N ILE A 184 5.44 -14.14 -1.11
CA ILE A 184 4.03 -14.03 -1.46
C ILE A 184 3.55 -15.33 -2.06
N GLY A 185 2.66 -16.03 -1.37
CA GLY A 185 2.02 -17.26 -1.84
C GLY A 185 0.93 -16.98 -2.88
N GLU A 186 0.58 -18.02 -3.64
CA GLU A 186 -0.34 -17.93 -4.78
C GLU A 186 -1.74 -17.43 -4.39
N ASP A 187 -2.22 -17.77 -3.19
CA ASP A 187 -3.54 -17.39 -2.69
C ASP A 187 -3.55 -16.05 -1.93
N SER A 188 -2.40 -15.35 -1.92
CA SER A 188 -2.24 -14.08 -1.22
C SER A 188 -2.34 -12.90 -2.20
N VAL A 189 -2.75 -11.75 -1.67
CA VAL A 189 -2.73 -10.47 -2.37
C VAL A 189 -1.74 -9.52 -1.71
N CYS A 190 -1.05 -8.71 -2.49
CA CYS A 190 -0.06 -7.77 -1.98
C CYS A 190 -0.33 -6.36 -2.48
N ILE A 191 -0.34 -5.40 -1.55
CA ILE A 191 -0.42 -3.99 -1.86
C ILE A 191 0.83 -3.32 -1.31
N MET A 192 1.55 -2.65 -2.17
CA MET A 192 2.72 -1.85 -1.82
C MET A 192 2.41 -0.38 -2.02
N GLU A 193 2.95 0.46 -1.16
CA GLU A 193 2.85 1.90 -1.37
C GLU A 193 4.20 2.59 -1.20
N GLY A 194 4.38 3.67 -1.93
CA GLY A 194 5.57 4.49 -1.81
C GLY A 194 5.59 5.69 -2.75
N ASP A 195 6.58 6.54 -2.53
CA ASP A 195 6.92 7.67 -3.39
C ASP A 195 8.42 7.69 -3.64
N ASP A 196 8.85 7.17 -4.78
CA ASP A 196 10.26 7.09 -5.17
C ASP A 196 10.80 8.38 -5.79
N CYS A 197 9.96 9.41 -5.94
CA CYS A 197 10.35 10.69 -6.52
C CYS A 197 10.76 11.71 -5.45
N ALA A 198 10.01 11.81 -4.34
CA ALA A 198 10.17 12.88 -3.36
C ALA A 198 10.57 12.40 -1.95
N GLN A 199 10.35 11.13 -1.61
CA GLN A 199 10.44 10.63 -0.24
C GLN A 199 11.45 9.49 -0.05
N VAL A 200 12.58 9.50 -0.78
CA VAL A 200 13.66 8.52 -0.59
C VAL A 200 14.59 9.01 0.54
N ASP A 201 14.54 8.34 1.68
CA ASP A 201 15.22 8.79 2.89
C ASP A 201 16.74 8.60 2.88
N MET A 202 17.25 7.64 2.13
CA MET A 202 18.68 7.33 2.08
C MET A 202 19.15 7.12 0.63
N SER A 203 20.37 7.58 0.33
CA SER A 203 21.01 7.39 -0.98
C SER A 203 21.14 5.92 -1.39
N ALA A 204 21.24 5.00 -0.43
CA ALA A 204 21.27 3.56 -0.68
C ALA A 204 20.02 3.02 -1.39
N TYR A 205 18.89 3.71 -1.26
CA TYR A 205 17.60 3.37 -1.88
C TYR A 205 17.31 4.16 -3.16
N SER A 206 18.28 4.96 -3.63
CA SER A 206 18.09 5.82 -4.80
C SER A 206 18.60 5.19 -6.10
N GLY A 207 18.19 5.77 -7.23
CA GLY A 207 18.66 5.36 -8.56
C GLY A 207 18.33 3.93 -8.93
N ALA A 208 19.27 3.22 -9.54
CA ALA A 208 19.09 1.86 -10.03
C ALA A 208 18.90 0.80 -8.93
N ASN A 209 19.26 1.12 -7.67
CA ASN A 209 19.08 0.22 -6.52
C ASN A 209 17.74 0.40 -5.81
N ASN A 210 16.86 1.24 -6.31
CA ASN A 210 15.53 1.43 -5.73
C ASN A 210 14.61 0.25 -6.06
N GLY A 211 14.05 -0.37 -5.02
CA GLY A 211 13.19 -1.55 -5.14
C GLY A 211 11.91 -1.31 -5.94
N ILE A 212 11.24 -0.16 -5.74
CA ILE A 212 10.01 0.19 -6.48
C ILE A 212 10.29 0.38 -7.97
N ARG A 213 11.36 1.11 -8.32
CA ARG A 213 11.71 1.33 -9.73
C ARG A 213 11.99 0.02 -10.44
N ARG A 214 12.75 -0.86 -9.79
CA ARG A 214 13.05 -2.18 -10.36
C ARG A 214 11.80 -3.05 -10.45
N LEU A 215 10.91 -2.99 -9.46
CA LEU A 215 9.60 -3.66 -9.50
C LEU A 215 8.80 -3.22 -10.73
N SER A 216 8.63 -1.91 -10.92
CA SER A 216 7.89 -1.34 -12.05
C SER A 216 8.48 -1.76 -13.40
N GLU A 217 9.82 -1.79 -13.53
CA GLU A 217 10.48 -2.24 -14.76
C GLU A 217 10.22 -3.70 -15.09
N VAL A 218 10.30 -4.59 -14.08
CA VAL A 218 10.23 -6.05 -14.28
C VAL A 218 8.78 -6.52 -14.45
N PHE A 219 7.84 -5.94 -13.69
CA PHE A 219 6.45 -6.40 -13.67
C PHE A 219 5.54 -5.67 -14.67
N ARG A 220 6.05 -4.65 -15.36
CA ARG A 220 5.26 -3.93 -16.37
C ARG A 220 4.74 -4.88 -17.44
N GLY A 221 3.42 -4.90 -17.60
CA GLY A 221 2.72 -5.76 -18.56
C GLY A 221 2.34 -7.14 -18.04
N ASP A 222 2.75 -7.50 -16.81
CA ASP A 222 2.28 -8.72 -16.15
C ASP A 222 0.79 -8.63 -15.84
N SER A 223 0.05 -9.74 -15.98
CA SER A 223 -1.40 -9.81 -15.79
C SER A 223 -1.83 -9.66 -14.33
N ASP A 224 -0.96 -10.02 -13.40
CA ASP A 224 -1.22 -10.01 -11.95
C ASP A 224 -0.71 -8.73 -11.28
N TYR A 225 -0.10 -7.82 -12.04
CA TYR A 225 0.46 -6.56 -11.57
C TYR A 225 -0.35 -5.35 -12.00
N GLY A 226 -0.56 -4.43 -11.07
CA GLY A 226 -1.12 -3.10 -11.32
C GLY A 226 -0.30 -2.01 -10.64
N GLU A 227 -0.08 -0.90 -11.33
CA GLU A 227 0.63 0.27 -10.82
C GLU A 227 -0.19 1.53 -11.07
N ILE A 228 -0.48 2.28 -10.00
CA ILE A 228 -1.26 3.49 -10.06
C ILE A 228 -0.56 4.60 -9.31
N THR A 229 -0.38 5.75 -9.96
CA THR A 229 0.15 6.96 -9.32
C THR A 229 -1.00 7.90 -8.98
N LEU A 230 -1.29 8.05 -7.68
CA LEU A 230 -2.27 9.01 -7.17
C LEU A 230 -1.73 10.43 -7.33
N GLN A 231 -2.57 11.35 -7.83
CA GLN A 231 -2.13 12.68 -8.23
C GLN A 231 -2.44 13.77 -7.19
N LYS A 232 -3.48 13.58 -6.38
CA LYS A 232 -3.98 14.64 -5.50
C LYS A 232 -3.68 14.37 -4.03
N CYS A 233 -3.17 15.40 -3.34
CA CYS A 233 -3.09 15.41 -1.88
C CYS A 233 -4.44 15.83 -1.28
N TYR A 234 -4.95 15.04 -0.33
CA TYR A 234 -6.23 15.31 0.36
C TYR A 234 -6.05 15.68 1.83
N ARG A 235 -4.81 15.88 2.28
CA ARG A 235 -4.52 16.14 3.69
C ARG A 235 -4.87 17.57 4.10
N SER A 236 -4.32 18.56 3.41
CA SER A 236 -4.60 19.99 3.62
C SER A 236 -4.02 20.82 2.48
N HIS A 237 -4.48 22.07 2.37
CA HIS A 237 -3.91 23.05 1.43
C HIS A 237 -2.43 23.31 1.69
N ILE A 238 -2.00 23.33 2.95
CA ILE A 238 -0.57 23.48 3.31
C ILE A 238 0.25 22.30 2.79
N ALA A 239 -0.25 21.06 2.93
CA ALA A 239 0.44 19.88 2.41
C ALA A 239 0.51 19.90 0.88
N GLU A 240 -0.53 20.38 0.19
CA GLU A 240 -0.52 20.55 -1.26
C GLU A 240 0.53 21.59 -1.72
N LEU A 241 0.67 22.67 -0.99
CA LEU A 241 1.70 23.69 -1.29
C LEU A 241 3.11 23.17 -1.01
N ALA A 242 3.30 22.36 0.01
CA ALA A 242 4.59 21.76 0.35
C ALA A 242 5.11 20.81 -0.75
N GLU A 243 4.23 20.15 -1.50
CA GLU A 243 4.62 19.33 -2.65
C GLU A 243 5.24 20.13 -3.81
N LYS A 244 5.11 21.47 -3.79
CA LYS A 244 5.66 22.38 -4.82
C LYS A 244 7.04 22.94 -4.42
N MET A 245 7.54 22.62 -3.23
CA MET A 245 8.86 23.06 -2.74
C MET A 245 9.99 22.16 -3.27
#